data_72607dcf60f5f8e51327af4793a9a57f
#
_entry.id   72607dcf60f5f8e51327af4793a9a57f
#
_cell.length_a   1.000
_cell.length_b   1.000
_cell.length_c   1.000
_cell.angle_alpha   90.00
_cell.angle_beta   90.00
_cell.angle_gamma   90.00
#
_symmetry.space_group_name_H-M   'P 1'
#
loop_
_entity.id
_entity.type
_entity.pdbx_description
1 polymer ?
#
loop_
_entity_poly.entity_id
_entity_poly.type
_entity_poly.pdbx_seq_one_letter_code
_entity_poly.pdbx_strand_id
1 'polypeptide(L)'
;MKIQKKELLDILSKCMPGVETGKNSIEGVNTFIFTKGNVFTFNDSISVTVPLKLSGLMDELEGAVSANEFYKIIQKMPKDEIEIESSEKSWHLKSGRSKIEVNLIDCDYSKLEKNLDRSGKWQNVAEDFLSALKICSINSNKTKYSGIVVKGNCAYSTDGVQMNKATMKSEMPSFWISDSTVKELLKLNKLDKVQQTGNWLHFKTGNIYFSVKVLDISQYPVDTVEKILDDSEEKAGKTEFQFPKKIKEVIDRASSFAGKEQEYDVVKINVTEEKIFISSQCFAGKFKESVKWDSDIKGIEPFMIYVDSTMILEMLSRTSKFKLVEGPVKDGKKTNRLLFVSENSVNLMVTISGSDDDEE
;
A
#
# COMPACT_ATOMS: atom_id res chain seq x y z
N MET A 1 -22.31 -27.01 18.09
CA MET A 1 -22.63 -25.57 18.28
C MET A 1 -23.29 -25.00 17.05
N LYS A 2 -24.04 -23.91 17.18
CA LYS A 2 -24.67 -23.20 16.04
C LYS A 2 -24.12 -21.79 15.94
N ILE A 3 -23.70 -21.39 14.75
CA ILE A 3 -23.09 -20.09 14.50
C ILE A 3 -23.72 -19.40 13.28
N GLN A 4 -23.63 -18.09 13.23
CA GLN A 4 -24.05 -17.31 12.08
C GLN A 4 -22.94 -17.25 11.04
N LYS A 5 -23.23 -17.68 9.82
CA LYS A 5 -22.31 -17.69 8.66
C LYS A 5 -21.68 -16.32 8.44
N LYS A 6 -22.48 -15.25 8.48
CA LYS A 6 -22.01 -13.88 8.25
C LYS A 6 -20.99 -13.41 9.30
N GLU A 7 -21.23 -13.75 10.59
CA GLU A 7 -20.30 -13.39 11.68
C GLU A 7 -18.96 -14.13 11.52
N LEU A 8 -19.00 -15.44 11.21
CA LEU A 8 -17.79 -16.20 10.98
C LEU A 8 -17.01 -15.67 9.77
N LEU A 9 -17.66 -15.39 8.64
CA LEU A 9 -17.03 -14.85 7.45
C LEU A 9 -16.39 -13.48 7.70
N ASP A 10 -17.02 -12.62 8.50
CA ASP A 10 -16.44 -11.32 8.88
C ASP A 10 -15.13 -11.49 9.67
N ILE A 11 -15.10 -12.42 10.62
CA ILE A 11 -13.89 -12.76 11.39
C ILE A 11 -12.80 -13.33 10.48
N LEU A 12 -13.14 -14.33 9.66
CA LEU A 12 -12.17 -14.97 8.77
C LEU A 12 -11.61 -14.01 7.73
N SER A 13 -12.44 -13.11 7.18
CA SER A 13 -11.99 -12.11 6.22
C SER A 13 -10.95 -11.15 6.82
N LYS A 14 -11.10 -10.77 8.09
CA LYS A 14 -10.13 -9.95 8.82
C LYS A 14 -8.80 -10.69 9.06
N CYS A 15 -8.83 -12.02 9.12
CA CYS A 15 -7.65 -12.84 9.30
C CYS A 15 -6.90 -13.14 7.99
N MET A 16 -7.54 -12.98 6.82
CA MET A 16 -6.94 -13.31 5.51
C MET A 16 -5.57 -12.67 5.23
N PRO A 17 -5.27 -11.43 5.66
CA PRO A 17 -3.94 -10.84 5.44
C PRO A 17 -2.76 -11.64 6.02
N GLY A 18 -2.99 -12.41 7.07
CA GLY A 18 -1.97 -13.28 7.68
C GLY A 18 -1.91 -14.69 7.08
N VAL A 19 -2.67 -14.95 6.00
CA VAL A 19 -2.65 -16.25 5.30
C VAL A 19 -1.68 -16.18 4.13
N GLU A 20 -0.79 -17.17 4.03
CA GLU A 20 0.10 -17.31 2.87
C GLU A 20 -0.66 -17.80 1.65
N THR A 21 -0.42 -17.17 0.50
CA THR A 21 -1.06 -17.53 -0.77
C THR A 21 -0.13 -18.26 -1.74
N GLY A 22 1.15 -18.40 -1.42
CA GLY A 22 2.18 -19.02 -2.24
C GLY A 22 2.14 -20.55 -2.19
N LYS A 23 2.74 -21.20 -3.21
CA LYS A 23 2.83 -22.67 -3.29
C LYS A 23 3.90 -23.28 -2.37
N ASN A 24 4.83 -22.49 -1.84
CA ASN A 24 5.95 -22.93 -0.99
C ASN A 24 5.68 -22.57 0.48
N SER A 25 4.52 -22.90 1.00
CA SER A 25 4.17 -22.57 2.37
C SER A 25 4.90 -23.47 3.37
N ILE A 26 5.48 -22.84 4.38
CA ILE A 26 5.89 -23.47 5.63
C ILE A 26 4.63 -24.04 6.28
N GLU A 27 4.74 -25.16 6.97
CA GLU A 27 3.62 -25.79 7.68
C GLU A 27 2.96 -24.79 8.64
N GLY A 28 1.64 -24.64 8.55
CA GLY A 28 0.83 -23.74 9.38
C GLY A 28 0.63 -22.29 8.86
N VAL A 29 1.37 -21.81 7.85
CA VAL A 29 1.23 -20.42 7.37
C VAL A 29 0.02 -20.19 6.45
N ASN A 30 -0.63 -21.23 5.98
CA ASN A 30 -1.84 -21.16 5.17
C ASN A 30 -3.10 -21.61 5.94
N THR A 31 -3.08 -21.50 7.28
CA THR A 31 -4.15 -22.00 8.15
C THR A 31 -4.86 -20.89 8.90
N PHE A 32 -6.15 -21.09 9.17
CA PHE A 32 -6.81 -20.47 10.31
C PHE A 32 -6.59 -21.32 11.54
N ILE A 33 -6.03 -20.78 12.57
CA ILE A 33 -5.79 -21.43 13.85
C ILE A 33 -6.80 -20.86 14.85
N PHE A 34 -7.69 -21.71 15.32
CA PHE A 34 -8.69 -21.40 16.33
C PHE A 34 -8.14 -21.83 17.68
N THR A 35 -7.95 -20.89 18.58
CA THR A 35 -7.38 -21.16 19.89
C THR A 35 -7.69 -20.06 20.91
N LYS A 36 -7.96 -20.45 22.15
CA LYS A 36 -8.20 -19.54 23.26
C LYS A 36 -9.23 -18.44 22.94
N GLY A 37 -10.31 -18.79 22.26
CA GLY A 37 -11.35 -17.83 21.86
C GLY A 37 -10.92 -16.80 20.80
N ASN A 38 -9.90 -17.10 20.00
CA ASN A 38 -9.45 -16.26 18.90
C ASN A 38 -9.27 -17.08 17.62
N VAL A 39 -9.29 -16.38 16.48
CA VAL A 39 -8.75 -16.88 15.22
C VAL A 39 -7.41 -16.19 14.98
N PHE A 40 -6.40 -16.99 14.73
CA PHE A 40 -5.03 -16.55 14.50
C PHE A 40 -4.58 -16.99 13.11
N THR A 41 -3.86 -16.11 12.44
CA THR A 41 -3.16 -16.40 11.18
C THR A 41 -1.76 -15.83 11.24
N PHE A 42 -0.84 -16.46 10.52
CA PHE A 42 0.55 -16.06 10.47
C PHE A 42 1.15 -16.44 9.13
N ASN A 43 1.85 -15.51 8.53
CA ASN A 43 2.83 -15.76 7.48
C ASN A 43 4.15 -15.04 7.83
N ASP A 44 5.17 -15.17 6.99
CA ASP A 44 6.50 -14.59 7.29
C ASP A 44 6.52 -13.07 7.44
N SER A 45 5.46 -12.37 7.06
CA SER A 45 5.40 -10.91 7.02
C SER A 45 4.28 -10.32 7.87
N ILE A 46 3.18 -11.04 8.03
CA ILE A 46 1.95 -10.56 8.68
C ILE A 46 1.40 -11.63 9.61
N SER A 47 0.93 -11.21 10.77
CA SER A 47 0.11 -12.03 11.66
C SER A 47 -1.13 -11.26 12.09
N VAL A 48 -2.27 -11.93 12.11
CA VAL A 48 -3.53 -11.35 12.55
C VAL A 48 -4.14 -12.21 13.66
N THR A 49 -4.63 -11.57 14.70
CA THR A 49 -5.39 -12.22 15.78
C THR A 49 -6.72 -11.50 15.93
N VAL A 50 -7.81 -12.20 15.73
CA VAL A 50 -9.18 -11.69 15.84
C VAL A 50 -9.94 -12.49 16.89
N PRO A 51 -10.60 -11.84 17.88
CA PRO A 51 -11.44 -12.54 18.83
C PRO A 51 -12.58 -13.29 18.14
N LEU A 52 -12.76 -14.55 18.50
CA LEU A 52 -13.84 -15.40 18.01
C LEU A 52 -15.13 -15.11 18.81
N LYS A 53 -15.73 -13.95 18.56
CA LYS A 53 -16.99 -13.55 19.19
C LYS A 53 -18.13 -13.87 18.25
N LEU A 54 -18.75 -15.02 18.43
CA LEU A 54 -19.88 -15.50 17.64
C LEU A 54 -21.10 -15.64 18.54
N SER A 55 -22.26 -15.24 18.03
CA SER A 55 -23.53 -15.48 18.72
C SER A 55 -23.78 -16.98 18.83
N GLY A 56 -23.90 -17.50 20.06
CA GLY A 56 -24.11 -18.93 20.32
C GLY A 56 -22.85 -19.78 20.46
N LEU A 57 -21.65 -19.18 20.42
CA LEU A 57 -20.40 -19.88 20.70
C LEU A 57 -20.13 -19.88 22.22
N MET A 58 -19.99 -21.06 22.80
CA MET A 58 -19.35 -21.26 24.10
C MET A 58 -17.92 -21.77 23.83
N ASP A 59 -16.97 -20.94 24.01
CA ASP A 59 -15.51 -21.03 24.24
C ASP A 59 -14.64 -22.17 23.66
N GLU A 60 -15.11 -23.06 22.77
CA GLU A 60 -14.41 -24.32 22.54
C GLU A 60 -14.17 -24.72 21.07
N LEU A 61 -14.12 -23.76 20.15
CA LEU A 61 -13.65 -24.13 18.82
C LEU A 61 -12.12 -24.03 18.79
N GLU A 62 -11.46 -25.18 18.88
CA GLU A 62 -10.00 -25.30 18.81
C GLU A 62 -9.57 -26.18 17.65
N GLY A 63 -8.45 -25.82 17.02
CA GLY A 63 -7.86 -26.54 15.90
C GLY A 63 -7.40 -25.63 14.77
N ALA A 64 -6.67 -26.19 13.83
CA ALA A 64 -6.21 -25.50 12.64
C ALA A 64 -6.83 -26.11 11.38
N VAL A 65 -7.26 -25.26 10.44
CA VAL A 65 -7.86 -25.68 9.17
C VAL A 65 -7.24 -24.91 8.01
N SER A 66 -7.21 -25.51 6.83
CA SER A 66 -6.76 -24.81 5.62
C SER A 66 -7.60 -23.56 5.36
N ALA A 67 -6.95 -22.39 5.35
CA ALA A 67 -7.65 -21.12 5.36
C ALA A 67 -8.48 -20.90 4.10
N ASN A 68 -7.87 -21.07 2.93
CA ASN A 68 -8.54 -20.79 1.65
C ASN A 68 -9.71 -21.74 1.38
N GLU A 69 -9.52 -23.04 1.68
CA GLU A 69 -10.54 -24.06 1.51
C GLU A 69 -11.68 -23.83 2.49
N PHE A 70 -11.36 -23.62 3.77
CA PHE A 70 -12.36 -23.41 4.80
C PHE A 70 -13.19 -22.13 4.52
N TYR A 71 -12.54 -21.02 4.15
CA TYR A 71 -13.24 -19.79 3.78
C TYR A 71 -14.22 -20.02 2.64
N LYS A 72 -13.80 -20.72 1.57
CA LYS A 72 -14.64 -21.05 0.42
C LYS A 72 -15.81 -21.98 0.81
N ILE A 73 -15.55 -22.94 1.68
CA ILE A 73 -16.60 -23.84 2.20
C ILE A 73 -17.66 -23.03 2.93
N ILE A 74 -17.27 -22.18 3.88
CA ILE A 74 -18.20 -21.36 4.65
C ILE A 74 -18.97 -20.42 3.71
N GLN A 75 -18.31 -19.78 2.73
CA GLN A 75 -18.98 -18.92 1.74
C GLN A 75 -20.11 -19.64 0.98
N LYS A 76 -19.89 -20.91 0.61
CA LYS A 76 -20.81 -21.72 -0.20
C LYS A 76 -21.87 -22.45 0.62
N MET A 77 -21.85 -22.37 1.95
CA MET A 77 -22.90 -22.98 2.79
C MET A 77 -24.28 -22.40 2.44
N PRO A 78 -25.33 -23.26 2.28
CA PRO A 78 -26.62 -22.84 1.73
C PRO A 78 -27.52 -22.05 2.70
N LYS A 79 -27.27 -22.14 4.02
CA LYS A 79 -28.04 -21.45 5.06
C LYS A 79 -27.17 -20.46 5.83
N ASP A 80 -27.81 -19.49 6.46
CA ASP A 80 -27.13 -18.52 7.31
C ASP A 80 -26.70 -19.09 8.66
N GLU A 81 -27.34 -20.14 9.14
CA GLU A 81 -26.96 -20.90 10.33
C GLU A 81 -26.11 -22.13 9.93
N ILE A 82 -25.00 -22.30 10.60
CA ILE A 82 -24.08 -23.44 10.44
C ILE A 82 -23.96 -24.14 11.79
N GLU A 83 -24.24 -25.45 11.80
CA GLU A 83 -23.92 -26.31 12.93
C GLU A 83 -22.51 -26.86 12.79
N ILE A 84 -21.69 -26.76 13.84
CA ILE A 84 -20.34 -27.31 13.90
C ILE A 84 -20.25 -28.31 15.05
N GLU A 85 -19.80 -29.52 14.75
CA GLU A 85 -19.44 -30.56 15.70
C GLU A 85 -17.94 -30.83 15.56
N SER A 86 -17.19 -30.73 16.67
CA SER A 86 -15.75 -30.95 16.70
C SER A 86 -15.46 -32.42 17.10
N SER A 87 -14.52 -33.06 16.42
CA SER A 87 -13.86 -34.29 16.80
C SER A 87 -12.35 -34.06 16.95
N GLU A 88 -11.61 -35.07 17.36
CA GLU A 88 -10.14 -34.98 17.53
C GLU A 88 -9.40 -34.64 16.22
N LYS A 89 -9.95 -35.04 15.06
CA LYS A 89 -9.25 -34.95 13.77
C LYS A 89 -9.99 -34.14 12.73
N SER A 90 -11.24 -33.79 12.98
CA SER A 90 -12.06 -33.08 11.98
C SER A 90 -13.18 -32.30 12.62
N TRP A 91 -13.69 -31.30 11.88
CA TRP A 91 -14.96 -30.64 12.15
C TRP A 91 -16.02 -31.09 11.17
N HIS A 92 -17.18 -31.40 11.70
CA HIS A 92 -18.37 -31.74 10.92
C HIS A 92 -19.26 -30.49 10.83
N LEU A 93 -19.38 -29.95 9.63
CA LEU A 93 -20.19 -28.76 9.36
C LEU A 93 -21.52 -29.20 8.75
N LYS A 94 -22.64 -28.66 9.25
CA LYS A 94 -23.96 -28.89 8.71
C LYS A 94 -24.70 -27.59 8.46
N SER A 95 -25.27 -27.45 7.26
CA SER A 95 -26.10 -26.31 6.90
C SER A 95 -27.22 -26.77 5.96
N GLY A 96 -28.44 -26.80 6.46
CA GLY A 96 -29.58 -27.39 5.77
C GLY A 96 -29.37 -28.90 5.49
N ARG A 97 -29.30 -29.25 4.19
CA ARG A 97 -29.03 -30.66 3.76
C ARG A 97 -27.53 -30.95 3.54
N SER A 98 -26.70 -29.90 3.51
CA SER A 98 -25.27 -30.04 3.29
C SER A 98 -24.57 -30.49 4.56
N LYS A 99 -23.74 -31.53 4.44
CA LYS A 99 -22.84 -32.02 5.47
C LYS A 99 -21.44 -32.08 4.90
N ILE A 100 -20.48 -31.46 5.57
CA ILE A 100 -19.09 -31.37 5.13
C ILE A 100 -18.21 -31.75 6.32
N GLU A 101 -17.21 -32.56 6.07
CA GLU A 101 -16.14 -32.85 7.00
C GLU A 101 -14.89 -32.02 6.60
N VAL A 102 -14.32 -31.34 7.57
CA VAL A 102 -13.10 -30.52 7.41
C VAL A 102 -12.04 -31.14 8.30
N ASN A 103 -10.97 -31.64 7.71
CA ASN A 103 -9.85 -32.21 8.46
C ASN A 103 -9.08 -31.10 9.19
N LEU A 104 -8.72 -31.39 10.45
CA LEU A 104 -7.81 -30.55 11.21
C LEU A 104 -6.37 -30.80 10.77
N ILE A 105 -5.58 -29.73 10.79
CA ILE A 105 -4.15 -29.73 10.49
C ILE A 105 -3.41 -29.69 11.81
N ASP A 106 -2.42 -30.54 11.98
CA ASP A 106 -1.51 -30.46 13.12
C ASP A 106 -0.62 -29.23 13.00
N CYS A 107 -0.75 -28.28 13.93
CA CYS A 107 -0.03 -27.02 13.91
C CYS A 107 0.36 -26.61 15.33
N ASP A 108 1.67 -26.48 15.56
CA ASP A 108 2.19 -25.98 16.85
C ASP A 108 2.08 -24.45 16.94
N TYR A 109 0.86 -24.00 17.28
CA TYR A 109 0.56 -22.59 17.51
C TYR A 109 1.50 -21.93 18.52
N SER A 110 1.95 -22.65 19.54
CA SER A 110 2.77 -22.07 20.59
C SER A 110 4.13 -21.57 20.09
N LYS A 111 4.70 -22.19 19.06
CA LYS A 111 5.92 -21.73 18.41
C LYS A 111 5.69 -20.47 17.60
N LEU A 112 4.56 -20.36 16.91
CA LEU A 112 4.21 -19.18 16.13
C LEU A 112 3.92 -17.98 17.03
N GLU A 113 3.19 -18.17 18.12
CA GLU A 113 2.85 -17.11 19.08
C GLU A 113 4.08 -16.55 19.80
N LYS A 114 5.07 -17.40 20.14
CA LYS A 114 6.33 -16.96 20.80
C LYS A 114 7.12 -15.95 19.98
N ASN A 115 6.98 -15.98 18.66
CA ASN A 115 7.67 -15.04 17.77
C ASN A 115 7.00 -13.64 17.78
N LEU A 116 5.82 -13.51 18.37
CA LEU A 116 5.02 -12.29 18.41
C LEU A 116 4.95 -11.72 19.83
N ASP A 117 6.11 -11.33 20.37
CA ASP A 117 6.17 -10.69 21.67
C ASP A 117 5.45 -9.33 21.64
N ARG A 118 4.36 -9.23 22.39
CA ARG A 118 3.54 -8.02 22.53
C ARG A 118 3.63 -7.40 23.91
N SER A 119 4.74 -7.63 24.60
CA SER A 119 4.99 -7.12 25.98
C SER A 119 5.47 -5.67 26.02
N GLY A 120 5.81 -5.07 24.87
CA GLY A 120 6.29 -3.71 24.74
C GLY A 120 5.27 -2.64 25.15
N LYS A 121 5.72 -1.39 25.24
CA LYS A 121 4.87 -0.25 25.59
C LYS A 121 4.00 0.17 24.42
N TRP A 122 2.70 0.15 24.60
CA TRP A 122 1.72 0.61 23.62
C TRP A 122 1.62 2.14 23.62
N GLN A 123 1.68 2.75 22.45
CA GLN A 123 1.41 4.18 22.21
C GLN A 123 0.25 4.36 21.23
N ASN A 124 -0.31 5.56 21.14
CA ASN A 124 -1.34 5.86 20.16
C ASN A 124 -0.75 5.85 18.76
N VAL A 125 -1.51 5.34 17.77
CA VAL A 125 -1.21 5.56 16.36
C VAL A 125 -1.54 7.01 16.01
N ALA A 126 -0.72 7.65 15.19
CA ALA A 126 -1.04 8.97 14.65
C ALA A 126 -2.38 8.89 13.91
N GLU A 127 -3.27 9.84 14.18
CA GLU A 127 -4.65 9.85 13.65
C GLU A 127 -4.71 9.79 12.13
N ASP A 128 -3.71 10.40 11.49
CA ASP A 128 -3.54 10.52 10.04
C ASP A 128 -2.53 9.52 9.45
N PHE A 129 -2.08 8.53 10.23
CA PHE A 129 -1.11 7.52 9.80
C PHE A 129 -1.52 6.78 8.52
N LEU A 130 -2.75 6.28 8.43
CA LEU A 130 -3.24 5.59 7.22
C LEU A 130 -3.28 6.53 6.01
N SER A 131 -3.57 7.82 6.22
CA SER A 131 -3.51 8.83 5.17
C SER A 131 -2.06 9.06 4.72
N ALA A 132 -1.11 9.13 5.65
CA ALA A 132 0.31 9.25 5.34
C ALA A 132 0.83 8.03 4.56
N LEU A 133 0.44 6.82 4.96
CA LEU A 133 0.75 5.59 4.20
C LEU A 133 0.17 5.66 2.79
N LYS A 134 -1.07 6.11 2.63
CA LYS A 134 -1.70 6.26 1.31
C LYS A 134 -0.96 7.28 0.44
N ILE A 135 -0.50 8.39 1.00
CA ILE A 135 0.30 9.39 0.28
C ILE A 135 1.63 8.77 -0.21
N CYS A 136 2.31 8.00 0.63
CA CYS A 136 3.60 7.41 0.32
C CYS A 136 3.51 6.08 -0.44
N SER A 137 2.32 5.45 -0.59
CA SER A 137 2.16 4.15 -1.25
C SER A 137 2.28 4.18 -2.78
N ILE A 138 2.47 5.36 -3.36
CA ILE A 138 2.59 5.53 -4.80
C ILE A 138 3.88 4.88 -5.28
N ASN A 139 3.73 3.77 -6.03
CA ASN A 139 4.81 3.06 -6.72
C ASN A 139 6.00 2.62 -5.86
N SER A 140 5.74 2.28 -4.60
CA SER A 140 6.75 1.77 -3.68
C SER A 140 7.31 0.37 -4.03
N ASN A 141 6.88 -0.25 -5.12
CA ASN A 141 7.15 -1.66 -5.43
C ASN A 141 8.17 -1.90 -6.56
N LYS A 142 8.74 -0.84 -7.18
CA LYS A 142 9.59 -0.96 -8.37
C LYS A 142 11.09 -1.06 -8.08
N THR A 143 11.53 -0.91 -6.84
CA THR A 143 12.96 -0.88 -6.50
C THR A 143 13.31 -1.68 -5.25
N LYS A 144 14.61 -1.81 -4.97
CA LYS A 144 15.12 -2.39 -3.72
C LYS A 144 14.67 -1.63 -2.45
N TYR A 145 14.17 -0.41 -2.59
CA TYR A 145 13.61 0.42 -1.52
C TYR A 145 12.08 0.33 -1.44
N SER A 146 11.52 -0.77 -1.95
CA SER A 146 10.08 -1.03 -1.89
C SER A 146 9.55 -0.91 -0.48
N GLY A 147 8.43 -0.19 -0.33
CA GLY A 147 7.76 0.04 0.94
C GLY A 147 7.87 1.46 1.47
N ILE A 148 7.50 1.64 2.74
CA ILE A 148 7.42 2.95 3.40
C ILE A 148 8.24 2.94 4.68
N VAL A 149 9.08 3.96 4.84
CA VAL A 149 9.78 4.25 6.09
C VAL A 149 9.00 5.30 6.87
N VAL A 150 8.87 5.07 8.17
CA VAL A 150 8.40 6.07 9.13
C VAL A 150 9.57 6.45 10.04
N LYS A 151 9.79 7.76 10.23
CA LYS A 151 10.81 8.32 11.12
C LYS A 151 10.22 9.55 11.81
N GLY A 152 10.06 9.46 13.13
CA GLY A 152 9.39 10.50 13.90
C GLY A 152 7.92 10.67 13.47
N ASN A 153 7.55 11.86 13.05
CA ASN A 153 6.22 12.17 12.55
C ASN A 153 6.13 12.17 11.02
N CYS A 154 7.12 11.65 10.30
CA CYS A 154 7.12 11.64 8.84
C CYS A 154 7.15 10.22 8.28
N ALA A 155 6.41 10.00 7.20
CA ALA A 155 6.48 8.82 6.34
C ALA A 155 7.17 9.18 5.03
N TYR A 156 8.01 8.28 4.52
CA TYR A 156 8.81 8.47 3.31
C TYR A 156 8.70 7.27 2.39
N SER A 157 8.72 7.52 1.09
CA SER A 157 8.90 6.48 0.07
C SER A 157 9.68 7.01 -1.13
N THR A 158 10.37 6.12 -1.83
CA THR A 158 11.04 6.43 -3.10
C THR A 158 11.19 5.18 -3.96
N ASP A 159 11.13 5.38 -5.26
CA ASP A 159 11.53 4.40 -6.28
C ASP A 159 12.74 4.87 -7.11
N GLY A 160 13.37 5.98 -6.70
CA GLY A 160 14.49 6.62 -7.38
C GLY A 160 14.07 7.66 -8.42
N VAL A 161 12.82 7.62 -8.91
CA VAL A 161 12.23 8.56 -9.86
C VAL A 161 11.23 9.50 -9.17
N GLN A 162 10.61 8.99 -8.13
CA GLN A 162 9.68 9.72 -7.29
C GLN A 162 10.09 9.63 -5.83
N MET A 163 9.89 10.72 -5.10
CA MET A 163 10.12 10.79 -3.66
C MET A 163 8.90 11.41 -3.00
N ASN A 164 8.43 10.78 -1.94
CA ASN A 164 7.26 11.25 -1.21
C ASN A 164 7.59 11.40 0.28
N LYS A 165 7.11 12.48 0.88
CA LYS A 165 7.11 12.74 2.32
C LYS A 165 5.70 13.10 2.74
N ALA A 166 5.20 12.46 3.77
CA ALA A 166 3.94 12.82 4.40
C ALA A 166 4.18 13.08 5.89
N THR A 167 3.76 14.26 6.37
CA THR A 167 3.91 14.67 7.75
C THR A 167 2.64 14.36 8.53
N MET A 168 2.79 13.66 9.64
CA MET A 168 1.69 13.26 10.53
C MET A 168 1.59 14.20 11.72
N LYS A 169 0.42 14.23 12.36
CA LYS A 169 0.13 15.08 13.54
C LYS A 169 0.90 14.66 14.79
N SER A 170 1.36 13.44 14.88
CA SER A 170 2.11 12.93 16.04
C SER A 170 3.18 11.93 15.62
N GLU A 171 4.17 11.75 16.51
CA GLU A 171 5.27 10.83 16.29
C GLU A 171 4.83 9.37 16.37
N MET A 172 5.50 8.53 15.60
CA MET A 172 5.38 7.09 15.56
C MET A 172 6.74 6.43 15.84
N PRO A 173 6.79 5.15 16.21
CA PRO A 173 8.05 4.39 16.18
C PRO A 173 8.71 4.50 14.81
N SER A 174 10.03 4.46 14.76
CA SER A 174 10.74 4.44 13.48
C SER A 174 10.80 3.01 12.94
N PHE A 175 10.32 2.78 11.73
CA PHE A 175 10.27 1.47 11.08
C PHE A 175 10.24 1.58 9.56
N TRP A 176 10.57 0.47 8.91
CA TRP A 176 10.39 0.26 7.48
C TRP A 176 9.51 -0.96 7.24
N ILE A 177 8.41 -0.81 6.49
CA ILE A 177 7.48 -1.89 6.12
C ILE A 177 7.40 -2.03 4.60
N SER A 178 7.24 -3.27 4.15
CA SER A 178 7.16 -3.60 2.74
C SER A 178 5.88 -3.06 2.09
N ASP A 179 5.89 -2.89 0.77
CA ASP A 179 4.72 -2.48 -0.01
C ASP A 179 3.53 -3.44 0.15
N SER A 180 3.79 -4.75 0.19
CA SER A 180 2.74 -5.75 0.43
C SER A 180 2.05 -5.55 1.79
N THR A 181 2.84 -5.24 2.83
CA THR A 181 2.33 -4.92 4.17
C THR A 181 1.51 -3.62 4.16
N VAL A 182 2.00 -2.58 3.47
CA VAL A 182 1.29 -1.30 3.32
C VAL A 182 -0.08 -1.52 2.68
N LYS A 183 -0.17 -2.32 1.61
CA LYS A 183 -1.44 -2.66 0.96
C LYS A 183 -2.44 -3.32 1.90
N GLU A 184 -1.99 -4.18 2.79
CA GLU A 184 -2.88 -4.82 3.78
C GLU A 184 -3.29 -3.83 4.89
N LEU A 185 -2.38 -2.97 5.38
CA LEU A 185 -2.72 -1.94 6.35
C LEU A 185 -3.74 -0.94 5.80
N LEU A 186 -3.63 -0.56 4.53
CA LEU A 186 -4.56 0.38 3.88
C LEU A 186 -6.00 -0.18 3.71
N LYS A 187 -6.21 -1.48 3.88
CA LYS A 187 -7.55 -2.08 3.94
C LYS A 187 -8.23 -1.88 5.31
N LEU A 188 -7.45 -1.49 6.32
CA LEU A 188 -7.98 -1.25 7.66
C LEU A 188 -8.55 0.16 7.75
N ASN A 189 -9.71 0.29 8.42
CA ASN A 189 -10.37 1.59 8.57
C ASN A 189 -9.76 2.44 9.70
N LYS A 190 -9.15 1.79 10.70
CA LYS A 190 -8.62 2.45 11.89
C LYS A 190 -7.56 1.59 12.57
N LEU A 191 -6.58 2.28 13.18
CA LEU A 191 -5.59 1.69 14.07
C LEU A 191 -5.51 2.55 15.33
N ASP A 192 -5.66 1.95 16.52
CA ASP A 192 -5.72 2.69 17.79
C ASP A 192 -4.36 2.80 18.46
N LYS A 193 -3.66 1.69 18.55
CA LYS A 193 -2.39 1.58 19.27
C LYS A 193 -1.33 0.89 18.41
N VAL A 194 -0.07 1.23 18.70
CA VAL A 194 1.10 0.62 18.07
C VAL A 194 2.17 0.36 19.14
N GLN A 195 2.91 -0.71 18.97
CA GLN A 195 4.17 -0.98 19.66
C GLN A 195 5.13 -1.71 18.73
N GLN A 196 6.41 -1.64 19.01
CA GLN A 196 7.45 -2.39 18.32
C GLN A 196 8.22 -3.25 19.30
N THR A 197 8.39 -4.53 18.97
CA THR A 197 9.16 -5.48 19.77
C THR A 197 9.97 -6.36 18.80
N GLY A 198 11.29 -6.36 18.93
CA GLY A 198 12.16 -7.05 17.98
C GLY A 198 11.92 -6.59 16.54
N ASN A 199 11.71 -7.55 15.65
CA ASN A 199 11.46 -7.29 14.23
C ASN A 199 9.97 -7.20 13.88
N TRP A 200 9.11 -6.97 14.86
CA TRP A 200 7.67 -6.88 14.67
C TRP A 200 7.13 -5.54 15.14
N LEU A 201 6.28 -4.97 14.31
CA LEU A 201 5.45 -3.83 14.63
C LEU A 201 4.01 -4.33 14.82
N HIS A 202 3.47 -4.11 15.99
CA HIS A 202 2.14 -4.57 16.38
C HIS A 202 1.18 -3.40 16.40
N PHE A 203 0.07 -3.54 15.70
CA PHE A 203 -1.07 -2.62 15.77
C PHE A 203 -2.21 -3.28 16.53
N LYS A 204 -3.00 -2.47 17.22
CA LYS A 204 -4.19 -2.91 17.93
C LYS A 204 -5.36 -1.99 17.61
N THR A 205 -6.52 -2.60 17.31
CA THR A 205 -7.81 -1.93 17.17
C THR A 205 -8.85 -2.69 17.96
N GLY A 206 -9.33 -2.10 19.06
CA GLY A 206 -10.14 -2.86 20.02
C GLY A 206 -9.39 -4.08 20.54
N ASN A 207 -9.90 -5.28 20.26
CA ASN A 207 -9.27 -6.56 20.64
C ASN A 207 -8.62 -7.28 19.45
N ILE A 208 -8.53 -6.64 18.28
CA ILE A 208 -7.86 -7.19 17.10
C ILE A 208 -6.41 -6.75 17.14
N TYR A 209 -5.50 -7.70 16.90
CA TYR A 209 -4.08 -7.44 16.73
C TYR A 209 -3.68 -7.71 15.28
N PHE A 210 -2.98 -6.74 14.68
CA PHE A 210 -2.39 -6.83 13.36
C PHE A 210 -0.89 -6.58 13.52
N SER A 211 -0.09 -7.60 13.29
CA SER A 211 1.36 -7.55 13.48
C SER A 211 2.05 -7.69 12.15
N VAL A 212 3.05 -6.84 11.90
CA VAL A 212 3.79 -6.81 10.64
C VAL A 212 5.28 -6.88 10.91
N LYS A 213 6.00 -7.61 10.08
CA LYS A 213 7.46 -7.69 10.14
C LYS A 213 8.05 -6.40 9.59
N VAL A 214 9.01 -5.83 10.30
CA VAL A 214 9.75 -4.65 9.85
C VAL A 214 11.02 -5.06 9.13
N LEU A 215 11.41 -4.26 8.14
CA LEU A 215 12.67 -4.36 7.44
C LEU A 215 13.76 -3.58 8.19
N ASP A 216 15.01 -3.83 7.86
CA ASP A 216 16.14 -3.11 8.46
C ASP A 216 16.19 -1.66 7.95
N ILE A 217 15.74 -0.73 8.77
CA ILE A 217 15.68 0.70 8.43
C ILE A 217 17.05 1.29 8.09
N SER A 218 18.15 0.73 8.58
CA SER A 218 19.49 1.23 8.29
C SER A 218 19.87 1.10 6.81
N GLN A 219 19.20 0.22 6.09
CA GLN A 219 19.41 0.00 4.65
C GLN A 219 18.60 0.94 3.76
N TYR A 220 17.66 1.70 4.34
CA TYR A 220 16.86 2.66 3.59
C TYR A 220 17.51 4.04 3.61
N PRO A 221 17.66 4.72 2.46
CA PRO A 221 18.36 6.00 2.37
C PRO A 221 17.48 7.19 2.81
N VAL A 222 16.83 7.09 3.98
CA VAL A 222 15.84 8.08 4.44
C VAL A 222 16.43 9.48 4.54
N ASP A 223 17.66 9.62 5.05
CA ASP A 223 18.31 10.94 5.21
C ASP A 223 18.65 11.57 3.84
N THR A 224 18.95 10.74 2.84
CA THR A 224 19.16 11.20 1.46
C THR A 224 17.85 11.67 0.83
N VAL A 225 16.77 10.92 1.01
CA VAL A 225 15.43 11.27 0.52
C VAL A 225 14.97 12.58 1.16
N GLU A 226 15.09 12.71 2.48
CA GLU A 226 14.75 13.90 3.23
C GLU A 226 15.52 15.12 2.71
N LYS A 227 16.84 15.02 2.61
CA LYS A 227 17.69 16.09 2.09
C LYS A 227 17.32 16.52 0.66
N ILE A 228 17.05 15.57 -0.24
CA ILE A 228 16.65 15.90 -1.62
C ILE A 228 15.30 16.62 -1.66
N LEU A 229 14.36 16.23 -0.84
CA LEU A 229 13.06 16.88 -0.74
C LEU A 229 13.20 18.30 -0.17
N ASP A 230 13.92 18.47 0.93
CA ASP A 230 14.16 19.78 1.57
C ASP A 230 14.93 20.72 0.62
N ASP A 231 16.00 20.24 -0.03
CA ASP A 231 16.74 20.99 -1.07
C ASP A 231 15.82 21.37 -2.25
N SER A 232 14.87 20.52 -2.60
CA SER A 232 13.94 20.79 -3.70
C SER A 232 12.90 21.82 -3.32
N GLU A 233 12.42 21.82 -2.07
CA GLU A 233 11.52 22.87 -1.55
C GLU A 233 12.23 24.23 -1.50
N GLU A 234 13.50 24.27 -1.05
CA GLU A 234 14.29 25.49 -0.97
C GLU A 234 14.60 26.07 -2.37
N LYS A 235 14.94 25.21 -3.33
CA LYS A 235 15.26 25.60 -4.71
C LYS A 235 14.03 25.83 -5.60
N ALA A 236 12.85 25.43 -5.15
CA ALA A 236 11.62 25.59 -5.90
C ALA A 236 11.36 27.08 -6.17
N GLY A 237 10.99 27.39 -7.41
CA GLY A 237 10.57 28.75 -7.79
C GLY A 237 9.42 29.24 -6.90
N LYS A 238 9.34 30.55 -6.71
CA LYS A 238 8.24 31.17 -5.93
C LYS A 238 6.89 31.01 -6.61
N THR A 239 6.87 30.81 -7.92
CA THR A 239 5.66 30.69 -8.71
C THR A 239 5.09 29.28 -8.60
N GLU A 240 3.85 29.18 -8.14
CA GLU A 240 3.06 27.97 -8.15
C GLU A 240 2.22 27.94 -9.43
N PHE A 241 2.31 26.86 -10.18
CA PHE A 241 1.51 26.60 -11.37
C PHE A 241 0.40 25.60 -11.06
N GLN A 242 -0.67 25.67 -11.84
CA GLN A 242 -1.77 24.73 -11.72
C GLN A 242 -2.07 24.08 -13.07
N PHE A 243 -1.98 22.78 -13.14
CA PHE A 243 -2.41 22.03 -14.33
C PHE A 243 -3.88 22.26 -14.65
N PRO A 244 -4.25 22.36 -15.95
CA PRO A 244 -5.64 22.51 -16.37
C PRO A 244 -6.51 21.33 -15.89
N LYS A 245 -7.80 21.59 -15.63
CA LYS A 245 -8.73 20.56 -15.15
C LYS A 245 -8.80 19.34 -16.06
N LYS A 246 -8.67 19.54 -17.37
CA LYS A 246 -8.73 18.46 -18.38
C LYS A 246 -7.46 17.62 -18.51
N ILE A 247 -6.34 18.04 -17.88
CA ILE A 247 -5.04 17.39 -18.06
C ILE A 247 -5.08 15.91 -17.66
N LYS A 248 -5.78 15.59 -16.57
CA LYS A 248 -5.90 14.23 -16.06
C LYS A 248 -6.54 13.28 -17.08
N GLU A 249 -7.62 13.70 -17.71
CA GLU A 249 -8.32 12.91 -18.73
C GLU A 249 -7.46 12.68 -19.97
N VAL A 250 -6.64 13.67 -20.34
CA VAL A 250 -5.73 13.56 -21.50
C VAL A 250 -4.58 12.62 -21.20
N ILE A 251 -3.98 12.71 -20.01
CA ILE A 251 -2.92 11.80 -19.58
C ILE A 251 -3.46 10.36 -19.45
N ASP A 252 -4.69 10.19 -18.95
CA ASP A 252 -5.34 8.88 -18.86
C ASP A 252 -5.52 8.24 -20.26
N ARG A 253 -5.94 9.03 -21.27
CA ARG A 253 -5.98 8.54 -22.66
C ARG A 253 -4.58 8.23 -23.21
N ALA A 254 -3.60 9.08 -22.91
CA ALA A 254 -2.22 8.88 -23.34
C ALA A 254 -1.61 7.61 -22.75
N SER A 255 -1.97 7.25 -21.51
CA SER A 255 -1.47 6.04 -20.84
C SER A 255 -1.80 4.76 -21.60
N SER A 256 -2.90 4.74 -22.37
CA SER A 256 -3.28 3.60 -23.22
C SER A 256 -2.30 3.33 -24.38
N PHE A 257 -1.48 4.33 -24.70
CA PHE A 257 -0.43 4.26 -25.72
C PHE A 257 0.97 4.33 -25.11
N ALA A 258 1.10 4.33 -23.78
CA ALA A 258 2.39 4.24 -23.14
C ALA A 258 2.97 2.82 -23.33
N GLY A 259 4.22 2.75 -23.77
CA GLY A 259 4.85 1.47 -24.09
C GLY A 259 5.03 0.62 -22.85
N LYS A 260 4.52 -0.61 -22.88
CA LYS A 260 4.71 -1.60 -21.80
C LYS A 260 6.10 -2.27 -21.82
N GLU A 261 6.93 -1.94 -22.78
CA GLU A 261 8.29 -2.51 -22.92
C GLU A 261 9.31 -1.87 -21.97
N GLN A 262 8.94 -0.78 -21.32
CA GLN A 262 9.77 -0.09 -20.31
C GLN A 262 9.23 -0.39 -18.92
N GLU A 263 10.10 -0.28 -17.94
CA GLU A 263 9.77 -0.43 -16.50
C GLU A 263 8.68 0.57 -16.04
N TYR A 264 8.49 1.66 -16.81
CA TYR A 264 7.52 2.73 -16.59
C TYR A 264 6.65 2.93 -17.83
N ASP A 265 5.36 3.21 -17.64
CA ASP A 265 4.43 3.61 -18.69
C ASP A 265 4.59 5.12 -19.00
N VAL A 266 5.56 5.47 -19.81
CA VAL A 266 6.03 6.84 -19.99
C VAL A 266 5.12 7.67 -20.87
N VAL A 267 4.77 8.87 -20.36
CA VAL A 267 4.07 9.93 -21.08
C VAL A 267 4.98 11.15 -21.17
N LYS A 268 5.12 11.73 -22.35
CA LYS A 268 5.85 12.98 -22.61
C LYS A 268 4.90 14.16 -22.40
N ILE A 269 5.28 15.09 -21.56
CA ILE A 269 4.54 16.33 -21.30
C ILE A 269 5.45 17.51 -21.68
N ASN A 270 5.05 18.25 -22.72
CA ASN A 270 5.73 19.46 -23.17
C ASN A 270 4.86 20.67 -22.80
N VAL A 271 5.39 21.52 -21.95
CA VAL A 271 4.71 22.68 -21.38
C VAL A 271 5.19 23.95 -22.05
N THR A 272 4.25 24.78 -22.49
CA THR A 272 4.51 26.13 -23.02
C THR A 272 3.60 27.14 -22.33
N GLU A 273 3.83 28.43 -22.47
CA GLU A 273 2.94 29.48 -21.94
C GLU A 273 1.51 29.39 -22.50
N GLU A 274 1.33 28.92 -23.74
CA GLU A 274 0.01 28.87 -24.38
C GLU A 274 -0.77 27.59 -24.03
N LYS A 275 -0.08 26.45 -24.00
CA LYS A 275 -0.71 25.14 -23.86
C LYS A 275 0.28 24.05 -23.44
N ILE A 276 -0.28 22.93 -23.06
CA ILE A 276 0.45 21.73 -22.70
C ILE A 276 0.18 20.66 -23.77
N PHE A 277 1.23 20.09 -24.32
CA PHE A 277 1.16 18.96 -25.23
C PHE A 277 1.45 17.68 -24.48
N ILE A 278 0.62 16.67 -24.67
CA ILE A 278 0.79 15.35 -24.11
C ILE A 278 0.95 14.36 -25.26
N SER A 279 1.96 13.54 -25.22
CA SER A 279 2.17 12.50 -26.21
C SER A 279 2.70 11.22 -25.56
N SER A 280 2.40 10.10 -26.20
CA SER A 280 2.91 8.77 -25.86
C SER A 280 2.99 7.92 -27.12
N GLN A 281 3.80 6.87 -27.11
CA GLN A 281 3.98 5.98 -28.23
C GLN A 281 4.25 4.56 -27.76
N CYS A 282 3.64 3.59 -28.44
CA CYS A 282 3.94 2.18 -28.29
C CYS A 282 3.89 1.48 -29.67
N PHE A 283 4.12 0.19 -29.69
CA PHE A 283 4.02 -0.58 -30.95
C PHE A 283 2.64 -0.50 -31.63
N ALA A 284 1.57 -0.23 -30.85
CA ALA A 284 0.20 -0.12 -31.38
C ALA A 284 -0.10 1.25 -32.04
N GLY A 285 0.74 2.27 -31.75
CA GLY A 285 0.52 3.60 -32.34
C GLY A 285 1.06 4.75 -31.50
N LYS A 286 0.69 5.97 -31.90
CA LYS A 286 1.08 7.23 -31.29
C LYS A 286 -0.15 7.99 -30.82
N PHE A 287 -0.08 8.58 -29.65
CA PHE A 287 -1.07 9.52 -29.12
C PHE A 287 -0.45 10.92 -29.06
N LYS A 288 -1.22 11.93 -29.45
CA LYS A 288 -0.83 13.34 -29.28
C LYS A 288 -2.07 14.21 -29.10
N GLU A 289 -2.13 14.93 -28.02
CA GLU A 289 -3.21 15.87 -27.70
C GLU A 289 -2.63 17.11 -27.00
N SER A 290 -3.33 18.26 -27.10
CA SER A 290 -2.94 19.47 -26.38
C SER A 290 -4.09 20.01 -25.54
N VAL A 291 -3.75 20.57 -24.39
CA VAL A 291 -4.68 21.22 -23.46
C VAL A 291 -4.28 22.68 -23.27
N LYS A 292 -5.21 23.60 -23.39
CA LYS A 292 -5.00 25.00 -23.04
C LYS A 292 -5.04 25.17 -21.53
N TRP A 293 -4.30 26.13 -21.04
CA TRP A 293 -4.41 26.55 -19.64
C TRP A 293 -5.83 27.06 -19.34
N ASP A 294 -6.31 26.86 -18.11
CA ASP A 294 -7.61 27.37 -17.66
C ASP A 294 -7.57 28.91 -17.42
N SER A 295 -6.37 29.49 -17.29
CA SER A 295 -6.10 30.91 -17.12
C SER A 295 -4.79 31.26 -17.82
N ASP A 296 -4.59 32.53 -18.10
CA ASP A 296 -3.32 33.04 -18.65
C ASP A 296 -2.17 32.76 -17.69
N ILE A 297 -1.20 31.99 -18.15
CA ILE A 297 0.02 31.68 -17.42
C ILE A 297 1.11 32.61 -17.92
N LYS A 298 1.81 33.29 -16.99
CA LYS A 298 2.96 34.12 -17.29
C LYS A 298 4.19 33.66 -16.53
N GLY A 299 5.33 33.69 -17.20
CA GLY A 299 6.62 33.41 -16.59
C GLY A 299 6.92 31.91 -16.42
N ILE A 300 6.23 31.04 -17.15
CA ILE A 300 6.64 29.65 -17.29
C ILE A 300 7.57 29.54 -18.51
N GLU A 301 8.83 29.27 -18.27
CA GLU A 301 9.73 28.91 -19.37
C GLU A 301 9.29 27.55 -19.96
N PRO A 302 9.29 27.41 -21.30
CA PRO A 302 8.95 26.11 -21.91
C PRO A 302 9.85 25.01 -21.40
N PHE A 303 9.25 23.87 -21.02
CA PHE A 303 9.98 22.70 -20.58
C PHE A 303 9.30 21.40 -20.99
N MET A 304 10.07 20.34 -21.00
CA MET A 304 9.62 19.01 -21.33
C MET A 304 10.01 18.04 -20.24
N ILE A 305 9.08 17.13 -19.90
CA ILE A 305 9.31 16.07 -18.94
C ILE A 305 8.74 14.73 -19.47
N TYR A 306 9.38 13.66 -19.08
CA TYR A 306 8.91 12.29 -19.27
C TYR A 306 8.56 11.73 -17.92
N VAL A 307 7.33 11.31 -17.73
CA VAL A 307 6.82 10.83 -16.44
C VAL A 307 6.05 9.53 -16.60
N ASP A 308 6.06 8.71 -15.57
CA ASP A 308 5.17 7.55 -15.51
C ASP A 308 3.71 8.03 -15.42
N SER A 309 2.87 7.52 -16.30
CA SER A 309 1.47 7.94 -16.40
C SER A 309 0.68 7.64 -15.14
N THR A 310 0.94 6.51 -14.49
CA THR A 310 0.29 6.13 -13.24
C THR A 310 0.67 7.07 -12.12
N MET A 311 1.95 7.43 -12.01
CA MET A 311 2.45 8.35 -11.00
C MET A 311 1.83 9.74 -11.13
N ILE A 312 1.87 10.33 -12.34
CA ILE A 312 1.32 11.67 -12.55
C ILE A 312 -0.20 11.70 -12.35
N LEU A 313 -0.94 10.67 -12.78
CA LEU A 313 -2.37 10.55 -12.56
C LEU A 313 -2.73 10.47 -11.07
N GLU A 314 -1.95 9.76 -10.29
CA GLU A 314 -2.12 9.66 -8.84
C GLU A 314 -1.85 11.02 -8.18
N MET A 315 -0.77 11.74 -8.56
CA MET A 315 -0.51 13.09 -8.08
C MET A 315 -1.67 14.03 -8.42
N LEU A 316 -2.12 14.05 -9.67
CA LEU A 316 -3.23 14.88 -10.13
C LEU A 316 -4.58 14.51 -9.47
N SER A 317 -4.71 13.33 -8.87
CA SER A 317 -5.88 12.99 -8.07
C SER A 317 -5.92 13.70 -6.71
N ARG A 318 -4.76 14.19 -6.23
CA ARG A 318 -4.58 14.85 -4.94
C ARG A 318 -4.45 16.35 -5.08
N THR A 319 -3.60 16.78 -6.00
CA THR A 319 -3.37 18.19 -6.30
C THR A 319 -2.98 18.39 -7.75
N SER A 320 -3.50 19.46 -8.35
CA SER A 320 -3.07 19.93 -9.67
C SER A 320 -2.01 21.05 -9.58
N LYS A 321 -1.68 21.51 -8.38
CA LYS A 321 -0.71 22.57 -8.13
C LYS A 321 0.69 21.98 -8.03
N PHE A 322 1.64 22.64 -8.71
CA PHE A 322 3.04 22.22 -8.72
C PHE A 322 3.97 23.42 -8.80
N LYS A 323 5.21 23.21 -8.40
CA LYS A 323 6.33 24.11 -8.62
C LYS A 323 7.37 23.41 -9.48
N LEU A 324 8.12 24.22 -10.25
CA LEU A 324 9.27 23.71 -10.98
C LEU A 324 10.52 23.80 -10.11
N VAL A 325 11.30 22.72 -10.13
CA VAL A 325 12.62 22.65 -9.53
C VAL A 325 13.62 22.32 -10.61
N GLU A 326 14.64 23.16 -10.77
CA GLU A 326 15.75 22.87 -11.69
C GLU A 326 16.51 21.65 -11.17
N GLY A 327 16.64 20.64 -12.03
CA GLY A 327 17.46 19.49 -11.77
C GLY A 327 18.91 19.67 -12.25
N PRO A 328 19.76 18.66 -12.05
CA PRO A 328 21.12 18.70 -12.55
C PRO A 328 21.15 18.76 -14.08
N VAL A 329 22.16 19.42 -14.62
CA VAL A 329 22.43 19.38 -16.06
C VAL A 329 22.99 18.00 -16.40
N LYS A 330 22.31 17.27 -17.28
CA LYS A 330 22.77 15.96 -17.78
C LYS A 330 22.90 16.07 -19.31
N ASP A 331 24.07 15.70 -19.82
CA ASP A 331 24.39 15.77 -21.25
C ASP A 331 24.12 17.16 -21.89
N GLY A 332 24.42 18.24 -21.13
CA GLY A 332 24.22 19.63 -21.57
C GLY A 332 22.76 20.12 -21.52
N LYS A 333 21.78 19.26 -21.16
CA LYS A 333 20.37 19.63 -21.03
C LYS A 333 19.99 19.78 -19.56
N LYS A 334 19.29 20.88 -19.24
CA LYS A 334 18.67 21.06 -17.93
C LYS A 334 17.56 20.04 -17.75
N THR A 335 17.57 19.30 -16.64
CA THR A 335 16.44 18.47 -16.25
C THR A 335 15.50 19.25 -15.36
N ASN A 336 14.21 19.10 -15.55
CA ASN A 336 13.19 19.71 -14.69
C ASN A 336 12.55 18.63 -13.80
N ARG A 337 12.12 19.05 -12.62
CA ARG A 337 11.40 18.20 -11.67
C ARG A 337 10.10 18.91 -11.31
N LEU A 338 9.06 18.14 -11.08
CA LEU A 338 7.80 18.64 -10.56
C LEU A 338 7.75 18.41 -9.05
N LEU A 339 7.55 19.50 -8.32
CA LEU A 339 7.35 19.48 -6.88
C LEU A 339 5.88 19.79 -6.57
N PHE A 340 5.19 18.82 -6.00
CA PHE A 340 3.82 18.95 -5.52
C PHE A 340 3.86 19.13 -4.00
N VAL A 341 3.39 20.26 -3.51
CA VAL A 341 3.36 20.59 -2.08
C VAL A 341 1.91 20.73 -1.64
N SER A 342 1.58 20.12 -0.55
CA SER A 342 0.30 20.30 0.16
C SER A 342 0.57 20.56 1.65
N GLU A 343 -0.46 20.82 2.44
CA GLU A 343 -0.34 21.14 3.86
C GLU A 343 0.49 20.11 4.64
N ASN A 344 0.37 18.83 4.28
CA ASN A 344 0.99 17.73 5.01
C ASN A 344 1.81 16.78 4.12
N SER A 345 2.10 17.14 2.88
CA SER A 345 2.92 16.28 2.02
C SER A 345 3.73 17.06 1.00
N VAL A 346 4.90 16.50 0.70
CA VAL A 346 5.81 16.93 -0.36
C VAL A 346 6.08 15.74 -1.25
N ASN A 347 5.89 15.92 -2.55
CA ASN A 347 6.09 14.86 -3.53
C ASN A 347 6.93 15.43 -4.68
N LEU A 348 8.08 14.83 -4.91
CA LEU A 348 9.01 15.20 -5.98
C LEU A 348 8.96 14.14 -7.07
N MET A 349 8.70 14.57 -8.29
CA MET A 349 8.72 13.73 -9.49
C MET A 349 9.86 14.17 -10.40
N VAL A 350 10.76 13.25 -10.70
CA VAL A 350 11.91 13.47 -11.59
C VAL A 350 11.54 13.00 -12.99
N THR A 351 12.08 13.65 -14.02
CA THR A 351 11.92 13.18 -15.39
C THR A 351 12.60 11.83 -15.58
N ILE A 352 11.90 10.90 -16.22
CA ILE A 352 12.45 9.62 -16.65
C ILE A 352 13.31 9.90 -17.88
N SER A 353 14.45 9.25 -18.02
CA SER A 353 15.30 9.40 -19.24
C SER A 353 14.52 8.86 -20.44
N GLY A 354 14.00 9.76 -21.27
CA GLY A 354 13.44 9.39 -22.56
C GLY A 354 14.58 9.24 -23.59
N SER A 355 14.47 8.30 -24.51
CA SER A 355 15.27 8.30 -25.71
C SER A 355 14.86 9.52 -26.56
N ASP A 356 15.80 10.38 -26.86
CA ASP A 356 15.60 11.56 -27.75
C ASP A 356 15.36 11.17 -29.22
N ASP A 357 14.91 9.93 -29.52
CA ASP A 357 14.72 9.42 -30.88
C ASP A 357 13.46 9.94 -31.58
N ASP A 358 12.76 10.92 -31.01
CA ASP A 358 11.54 11.52 -31.56
C ASP A 358 11.71 12.97 -32.05
N GLU A 359 12.87 13.34 -32.62
CA GLU A 359 12.96 14.52 -33.50
C GLU A 359 12.80 14.06 -34.97
N GLU A 360 11.54 13.88 -35.40
CA GLU A 360 11.10 14.10 -36.79
C GLU A 360 9.59 14.39 -36.85
#